data_8f9121edf33fa75c7fd9848ccadcfb88
#
_entry.id   8f9121edf33fa75c7fd9848ccadcfb88
#
_cell.length_a   1.000
_cell.length_b   1.000
_cell.length_c   1.000
_cell.angle_alpha   90.00
_cell.angle_beta   90.00
_cell.angle_gamma   90.00
#
_symmetry.space_group_name_H-M   'P 1'
#
loop_
_entity.id
_entity.type
_entity.pdbx_description
1 polymer ?
#
loop_
_entity_poly.entity_id
_entity_poly.type
_entity_poly.pdbx_seq_one_letter_code
_entity_poly.pdbx_strand_id
1 'polypeptide(L)'
;FPEDYQAAHLAGKAAVFEVTVNELREKGEANIDDELATSLGFEDLAGLRDAVASQINGQHATALRQAVKKNVLDSLADGDEFDVPPSLYASEYDNVARAMNPNPPAHDHDHDHDHDHDHDHPAADEGMDDDAKADAKAVAERRVRLGLLLTEIGRVNNIEVTEDDTRQAVFEEARRYPGQEQQVLEYFQKNEQAMQQLAGPIFED
;
A
#
# COMPACT_ATOMS: atom_id res chain seq x y z
N PHE A 1 28.99 -24.02 -16.40
CA PHE A 1 27.89 -23.05 -16.40
C PHE A 1 26.71 -23.63 -17.20
N PRO A 2 25.44 -23.47 -16.78
CA PRO A 2 24.27 -23.87 -17.55
C PRO A 2 24.18 -23.18 -18.92
N GLU A 3 23.44 -23.78 -19.87
CA GLU A 3 23.28 -23.20 -21.20
C GLU A 3 22.52 -21.87 -21.21
N ASP A 4 21.64 -21.68 -20.22
CA ASP A 4 20.83 -20.47 -19.97
C ASP A 4 21.48 -19.46 -19.03
N TYR A 5 22.79 -19.57 -18.78
CA TYR A 5 23.48 -18.66 -17.88
C TYR A 5 23.48 -17.22 -18.40
N GLN A 6 23.13 -16.25 -17.54
CA GLN A 6 22.94 -14.83 -17.90
C GLN A 6 24.11 -14.18 -18.65
N ALA A 7 25.35 -14.61 -18.34
CA ALA A 7 26.53 -14.14 -19.06
C ALA A 7 26.79 -15.02 -20.29
N ALA A 8 26.37 -14.59 -21.45
CA ALA A 8 26.41 -15.33 -22.71
C ALA A 8 27.82 -15.86 -23.06
N HIS A 9 28.92 -15.19 -22.63
CA HIS A 9 30.29 -15.61 -22.87
C HIS A 9 30.74 -16.79 -21.98
N LEU A 10 29.98 -17.12 -20.94
CA LEU A 10 30.22 -18.24 -20.02
C LEU A 10 29.20 -19.38 -20.19
N ALA A 11 28.04 -19.11 -20.81
CA ALA A 11 26.96 -20.08 -21.03
C ALA A 11 27.49 -21.36 -21.71
N GLY A 12 27.10 -22.52 -21.22
CA GLY A 12 27.51 -23.82 -21.73
C GLY A 12 28.97 -24.20 -21.55
N LYS A 13 29.82 -23.33 -20.94
CA LYS A 13 31.25 -23.61 -20.76
C LYS A 13 31.53 -24.40 -19.48
N ALA A 14 32.42 -25.37 -19.59
CA ALA A 14 32.99 -26.05 -18.44
C ALA A 14 33.90 -25.11 -17.64
N ALA A 15 33.76 -25.10 -16.32
CA ALA A 15 34.64 -24.38 -15.42
C ALA A 15 35.13 -25.32 -14.32
N VAL A 16 36.35 -25.12 -13.91
CA VAL A 16 36.97 -25.82 -12.77
C VAL A 16 37.24 -24.79 -11.68
N PHE A 17 36.73 -25.06 -10.49
CA PHE A 17 36.95 -24.22 -9.31
C PHE A 17 37.84 -24.98 -8.33
N GLU A 18 38.97 -24.40 -7.93
CA GLU A 18 39.72 -24.85 -6.77
C GLU A 18 39.13 -24.16 -5.52
N VAL A 19 38.60 -24.96 -4.61
CA VAL A 19 38.00 -24.47 -3.37
C VAL A 19 38.82 -24.93 -2.18
N THR A 20 39.31 -23.98 -1.40
CA THR A 20 39.95 -24.25 -0.12
C THR A 20 39.00 -23.87 1.00
N VAL A 21 38.62 -24.83 1.83
CA VAL A 21 37.78 -24.58 3.00
C VAL A 21 38.69 -23.99 4.09
N ASN A 22 38.50 -22.71 4.39
CA ASN A 22 39.25 -22.02 5.44
C ASN A 22 38.67 -22.25 6.83
N GLU A 23 37.35 -22.37 6.93
CA GLU A 23 36.67 -22.49 8.20
C GLU A 23 35.35 -23.28 8.00
N LEU A 24 35.05 -24.16 8.95
CA LEU A 24 33.78 -24.82 9.05
C LEU A 24 33.09 -24.34 10.32
N ARG A 25 31.91 -23.71 10.17
CA ARG A 25 31.12 -23.23 11.29
C ARG A 25 29.86 -24.04 11.43
N GLU A 26 29.54 -24.43 12.64
CA GLU A 26 28.27 -25.05 13.00
C GLU A 26 27.39 -24.03 13.74
N LYS A 27 26.07 -24.25 13.71
CA LYS A 27 25.15 -23.41 14.46
C LYS A 27 25.27 -23.73 15.96
N GLY A 28 25.86 -22.79 16.71
CA GLY A 28 25.90 -22.85 18.17
C GLY A 28 24.55 -22.50 18.81
N GLU A 29 24.42 -22.76 20.11
CA GLU A 29 23.31 -22.22 20.89
C GLU A 29 23.50 -20.71 21.09
N ALA A 30 22.46 -19.94 20.72
CA ALA A 30 22.48 -18.48 20.94
C ALA A 30 22.06 -18.20 22.38
N ASN A 31 22.97 -17.64 23.18
CA ASN A 31 22.61 -17.12 24.49
C ASN A 31 21.97 -15.74 24.31
N ILE A 32 20.87 -15.50 25.04
CA ILE A 32 20.20 -14.21 25.09
C ILE A 32 20.74 -13.46 26.33
N ASP A 33 21.88 -12.79 26.13
CA ASP A 33 22.66 -12.13 27.16
C ASP A 33 23.12 -10.71 26.71
N ASP A 34 23.92 -10.05 27.51
CA ASP A 34 24.43 -8.71 27.25
C ASP A 34 25.41 -8.69 26.05
N GLU A 35 26.10 -9.81 25.76
CA GLU A 35 27.01 -9.92 24.62
C GLU A 35 26.19 -9.88 23.30
N LEU A 36 25.07 -10.59 23.27
CA LEU A 36 24.15 -10.52 22.12
C LEU A 36 23.60 -9.10 21.97
N ALA A 37 23.13 -8.48 23.06
CA ALA A 37 22.61 -7.12 23.03
C ALA A 37 23.64 -6.12 22.49
N THR A 38 24.87 -6.20 22.94
CA THR A 38 25.97 -5.35 22.48
C THR A 38 26.31 -5.60 21.01
N SER A 39 26.29 -6.84 20.56
CA SER A 39 26.50 -7.18 19.14
C SER A 39 25.42 -6.60 18.21
N LEU A 40 24.21 -6.36 18.74
CA LEU A 40 23.08 -5.74 18.05
C LEU A 40 23.02 -4.21 18.22
N GLY A 41 23.99 -3.62 18.94
CA GLY A 41 24.12 -2.16 19.11
C GLY A 41 23.37 -1.59 20.32
N PHE A 42 22.94 -2.44 21.26
CA PHE A 42 22.32 -2.02 22.53
C PHE A 42 23.34 -2.01 23.66
N GLU A 43 23.11 -1.24 24.71
CA GLU A 43 24.02 -1.16 25.86
C GLU A 43 24.01 -2.47 26.68
N ASP A 44 22.84 -3.06 26.87
CA ASP A 44 22.61 -4.28 27.63
C ASP A 44 21.37 -5.05 27.16
N LEU A 45 21.13 -6.20 27.76
CA LEU A 45 19.97 -7.04 27.47
C LEU A 45 18.63 -6.37 27.84
N ALA A 46 18.61 -5.49 28.84
CA ALA A 46 17.40 -4.77 29.23
C ALA A 46 16.99 -3.80 28.10
N GLY A 47 17.93 -3.01 27.57
CA GLY A 47 17.70 -2.12 26.45
C GLY A 47 17.23 -2.85 25.19
N LEU A 48 17.82 -4.01 24.90
CA LEU A 48 17.37 -4.87 23.79
C LEU A 48 15.92 -5.34 24.00
N ARG A 49 15.58 -5.81 25.20
CA ARG A 49 14.21 -6.26 25.53
C ARG A 49 13.19 -5.13 25.43
N ASP A 50 13.53 -3.95 25.92
CA ASP A 50 12.64 -2.77 25.85
C ASP A 50 12.41 -2.35 24.40
N ALA A 51 13.43 -2.36 23.57
CA ALA A 51 13.30 -2.07 22.14
C ALA A 51 12.39 -3.08 21.42
N VAL A 52 12.59 -4.39 21.68
CA VAL A 52 11.76 -5.46 21.11
C VAL A 52 10.30 -5.34 21.61
N ALA A 53 10.11 -5.11 22.90
CA ALA A 53 8.77 -4.92 23.47
C ALA A 53 8.07 -3.71 22.86
N SER A 54 8.77 -2.58 22.70
CA SER A 54 8.25 -1.38 22.06
C SER A 54 7.87 -1.64 20.60
N GLN A 55 8.69 -2.36 19.87
CA GLN A 55 8.40 -2.74 18.47
C GLN A 55 7.15 -3.62 18.38
N ILE A 56 7.04 -4.66 19.22
CA ILE A 56 5.88 -5.55 19.26
C ILE A 56 4.61 -4.77 19.63
N ASN A 57 4.67 -3.91 20.65
CA ASN A 57 3.55 -3.09 21.08
C ASN A 57 3.11 -2.12 19.97
N GLY A 58 4.05 -1.53 19.24
CA GLY A 58 3.75 -0.68 18.07
C GLY A 58 3.03 -1.44 16.96
N GLN A 59 3.51 -2.65 16.63
CA GLN A 59 2.85 -3.50 15.63
C GLN A 59 1.43 -3.91 16.07
N HIS A 60 1.25 -4.29 17.34
CA HIS A 60 -0.06 -4.62 17.88
C HIS A 60 -1.00 -3.42 17.89
N ALA A 61 -0.53 -2.24 18.27
CA ALA A 61 -1.34 -1.03 18.27
C ALA A 61 -1.83 -0.69 16.86
N THR A 62 -0.96 -0.81 15.85
CA THR A 62 -1.33 -0.61 14.45
C THR A 62 -2.37 -1.63 13.98
N ALA A 63 -2.15 -2.91 14.28
CA ALA A 63 -3.08 -3.97 13.90
C ALA A 63 -4.46 -3.80 14.57
N LEU A 64 -4.47 -3.43 15.85
CA LEU A 64 -5.71 -3.16 16.58
C LEU A 64 -6.46 -1.95 16.01
N ARG A 65 -5.76 -0.85 15.70
CA ARG A 65 -6.38 0.32 15.08
C ARG A 65 -7.03 -0.06 13.74
N GLN A 66 -6.33 -0.79 12.88
CA GLN A 66 -6.89 -1.26 11.61
C GLN A 66 -8.11 -2.17 11.80
N ALA A 67 -8.08 -3.08 12.79
CA ALA A 67 -9.22 -3.93 13.08
C ALA A 67 -10.44 -3.12 13.58
N VAL A 68 -10.22 -2.13 14.45
CA VAL A 68 -11.28 -1.23 14.92
C VAL A 68 -11.84 -0.42 13.77
N LYS A 69 -10.97 0.22 12.95
CA LYS A 69 -11.37 0.98 11.76
C LYS A 69 -12.24 0.12 10.84
N LYS A 70 -11.77 -1.09 10.51
CA LYS A 70 -12.55 -2.02 9.68
C LYS A 70 -13.92 -2.30 10.28
N ASN A 71 -14.01 -2.65 11.57
CA ASN A 71 -15.28 -2.97 12.21
C ASN A 71 -16.24 -1.78 12.25
N VAL A 72 -15.74 -0.55 12.46
CA VAL A 72 -16.55 0.66 12.40
C VAL A 72 -17.09 0.89 10.99
N LEU A 73 -16.22 0.81 9.96
CA LEU A 73 -16.63 0.97 8.57
C LEU A 73 -17.61 -0.12 8.12
N ASP A 74 -17.41 -1.38 8.56
CA ASP A 74 -18.36 -2.46 8.30
C ASP A 74 -19.72 -2.16 8.93
N SER A 75 -19.74 -1.71 10.19
CA SER A 75 -21.00 -1.35 10.87
C SER A 75 -21.71 -0.16 10.21
N LEU A 76 -20.97 0.83 9.72
CA LEU A 76 -21.53 1.95 8.98
C LEU A 76 -22.10 1.51 7.63
N ALA A 77 -21.41 0.62 6.92
CA ALA A 77 -21.85 0.11 5.63
C ALA A 77 -23.12 -0.75 5.73
N ASP A 78 -23.29 -1.46 6.85
CA ASP A 78 -24.43 -2.36 7.11
C ASP A 78 -25.61 -1.62 7.72
N GLY A 79 -25.42 -0.36 8.18
CA GLY A 79 -26.43 0.38 8.95
C GLY A 79 -27.53 1.02 8.12
N ASP A 80 -27.18 1.78 7.10
CA ASP A 80 -28.13 2.57 6.30
C ASP A 80 -27.96 2.26 4.80
N GLU A 81 -28.99 1.65 4.20
CA GLU A 81 -29.07 1.49 2.76
C GLU A 81 -29.72 2.74 2.13
N PHE A 82 -28.98 3.38 1.24
CA PHE A 82 -29.49 4.47 0.39
C PHE A 82 -28.94 4.32 -1.03
N ASP A 83 -29.64 4.89 -1.97
CA ASP A 83 -29.25 4.85 -3.39
C ASP A 83 -27.98 5.70 -3.61
N VAL A 84 -26.96 5.09 -4.20
CA VAL A 84 -25.74 5.81 -4.55
C VAL A 84 -25.90 6.53 -5.90
N PRO A 85 -25.33 7.74 -6.08
CA PRO A 85 -25.39 8.46 -7.35
C PRO A 85 -24.76 7.64 -8.49
N PRO A 86 -25.47 7.43 -9.62
CA PRO A 86 -25.01 6.56 -10.70
C PRO A 86 -23.64 6.94 -11.28
N SER A 87 -23.35 8.24 -11.34
CA SER A 87 -22.06 8.72 -11.88
C SER A 87 -20.87 8.35 -10.96
N LEU A 88 -21.04 8.47 -9.64
CA LEU A 88 -20.01 8.08 -8.67
C LEU A 88 -19.82 6.56 -8.66
N TYR A 89 -20.93 5.82 -8.72
CA TYR A 89 -20.90 4.37 -8.81
C TYR A 89 -20.15 3.91 -10.07
N ALA A 90 -20.47 4.47 -11.23
CA ALA A 90 -19.82 4.07 -12.49
C ALA A 90 -18.30 4.32 -12.46
N SER A 91 -17.88 5.49 -11.97
CA SER A 91 -16.47 5.82 -11.83
C SER A 91 -15.74 4.88 -10.86
N GLU A 92 -16.35 4.59 -9.72
CA GLU A 92 -15.74 3.69 -8.73
C GLU A 92 -15.76 2.24 -9.20
N TYR A 93 -16.81 1.81 -9.92
CA TYR A 93 -16.84 0.49 -10.54
C TYR A 93 -15.68 0.28 -11.51
N ASP A 94 -15.41 1.26 -12.37
CA ASP A 94 -14.28 1.21 -13.30
C ASP A 94 -12.93 1.08 -12.55
N ASN A 95 -12.76 1.81 -11.45
CA ASN A 95 -11.55 1.73 -10.64
C ASN A 95 -11.39 0.36 -9.97
N VAL A 96 -12.46 -0.16 -9.39
CA VAL A 96 -12.47 -1.47 -8.72
C VAL A 96 -12.27 -2.59 -9.73
N ALA A 97 -12.98 -2.54 -10.87
CA ALA A 97 -12.85 -3.54 -11.92
C ALA A 97 -11.41 -3.61 -12.45
N ARG A 98 -10.75 -2.46 -12.71
CA ARG A 98 -9.33 -2.45 -13.10
C ARG A 98 -8.41 -3.02 -12.04
N ALA A 99 -8.67 -2.72 -10.77
CA ALA A 99 -7.84 -3.24 -9.68
C ALA A 99 -8.01 -4.75 -9.47
N MET A 100 -9.18 -5.29 -9.73
CA MET A 100 -9.51 -6.72 -9.59
C MET A 100 -9.21 -7.53 -10.85
N ASN A 101 -9.13 -6.89 -12.02
CA ASN A 101 -8.88 -7.56 -13.29
C ASN A 101 -7.40 -7.98 -13.38
N PRO A 102 -7.08 -9.27 -13.51
CA PRO A 102 -5.69 -9.73 -13.63
C PRO A 102 -5.02 -9.32 -14.96
N ASN A 103 -5.81 -8.89 -15.94
CA ASN A 103 -5.33 -8.44 -17.24
C ASN A 103 -6.12 -7.21 -17.70
N PRO A 104 -6.01 -6.07 -16.98
CA PRO A 104 -6.78 -4.88 -17.33
C PRO A 104 -6.37 -4.35 -18.71
N PRO A 105 -7.34 -3.87 -19.52
CA PRO A 105 -7.02 -3.26 -20.80
C PRO A 105 -6.09 -2.05 -20.61
N ALA A 106 -5.12 -1.91 -21.52
CA ALA A 106 -4.13 -0.83 -21.45
C ALA A 106 -4.82 0.54 -21.54
N HIS A 107 -4.51 1.44 -20.61
CA HIS A 107 -4.89 2.85 -20.71
C HIS A 107 -3.89 3.56 -21.61
N ASP A 108 -4.35 4.02 -22.74
CA ASP A 108 -3.60 4.95 -23.58
C ASP A 108 -3.79 6.35 -22.98
N HIS A 109 -2.74 6.87 -22.33
CA HIS A 109 -2.70 8.24 -21.79
C HIS A 109 -2.19 9.20 -22.88
N ASP A 110 -2.82 9.24 -24.04
CA ASP A 110 -2.57 10.30 -25.00
C ASP A 110 -3.47 11.49 -24.64
N HIS A 111 -2.89 12.48 -23.97
CA HIS A 111 -3.49 13.78 -23.70
C HIS A 111 -3.42 14.66 -24.97
N ASP A 112 -4.13 14.32 -26.01
CA ASP A 112 -4.42 15.27 -27.06
C ASP A 112 -5.85 15.80 -26.89
N HIS A 113 -5.93 17.07 -26.53
CA HIS A 113 -7.15 17.85 -26.45
C HIS A 113 -7.68 18.11 -27.85
N ASP A 114 -8.47 17.21 -28.41
CA ASP A 114 -9.36 17.58 -29.50
C ASP A 114 -10.71 16.85 -29.39
N HIS A 115 -11.75 17.63 -29.62
CA HIS A 115 -13.14 17.31 -29.36
C HIS A 115 -13.70 16.25 -30.31
N ASP A 116 -14.69 15.48 -29.80
CA ASP A 116 -15.64 14.63 -30.52
C ASP A 116 -15.06 13.39 -31.24
N HIS A 117 -14.79 12.32 -30.49
CA HIS A 117 -15.04 10.97 -30.99
C HIS A 117 -15.40 10.06 -29.81
N ASP A 118 -16.54 9.37 -29.90
CA ASP A 118 -16.92 8.20 -29.13
C ASP A 118 -15.80 7.15 -29.29
N HIS A 119 -14.76 7.24 -28.48
CA HIS A 119 -13.76 6.17 -28.38
C HIS A 119 -14.33 5.10 -27.48
N ASP A 120 -14.68 3.99 -28.08
CA ASP A 120 -15.03 2.72 -27.46
C ASP A 120 -13.77 2.22 -26.69
N HIS A 121 -13.52 2.82 -25.53
CA HIS A 121 -12.48 2.30 -24.64
C HIS A 121 -12.93 0.95 -24.11
N PRO A 122 -12.07 -0.09 -24.17
CA PRO A 122 -12.43 -1.40 -23.65
C PRO A 122 -12.88 -1.27 -22.20
N ALA A 123 -14.00 -1.89 -21.85
CA ALA A 123 -14.57 -1.81 -20.52
C ALA A 123 -13.58 -2.33 -19.48
N ALA A 124 -13.47 -1.67 -18.33
CA ALA A 124 -12.54 -2.02 -17.27
C ALA A 124 -12.69 -3.48 -16.78
N ASP A 125 -13.88 -4.04 -16.97
CA ASP A 125 -14.26 -5.41 -16.61
C ASP A 125 -14.19 -6.39 -17.79
N GLU A 126 -13.57 -6.00 -18.91
CA GLU A 126 -13.39 -6.90 -20.05
C GLU A 126 -12.50 -8.08 -19.67
N GLY A 127 -12.98 -9.30 -19.95
CA GLY A 127 -12.28 -10.53 -19.60
C GLY A 127 -12.49 -11.03 -18.15
N MET A 128 -13.18 -10.28 -17.29
CA MET A 128 -13.60 -10.77 -15.99
C MET A 128 -14.77 -11.74 -16.10
N ASP A 129 -14.80 -12.76 -15.23
CA ASP A 129 -15.96 -13.64 -15.09
C ASP A 129 -17.13 -12.94 -14.38
N ASP A 130 -18.32 -13.56 -14.41
CA ASP A 130 -19.53 -12.95 -13.85
C ASP A 130 -19.47 -12.82 -12.33
N ASP A 131 -18.79 -13.72 -11.64
CA ASP A 131 -18.64 -13.67 -10.18
C ASP A 131 -17.71 -12.51 -9.78
N ALA A 132 -16.57 -12.38 -10.47
CA ALA A 132 -15.66 -11.26 -10.25
C ALA A 132 -16.31 -9.89 -10.57
N LYS A 133 -17.17 -9.82 -11.60
CA LYS A 133 -17.95 -8.62 -11.90
C LYS A 133 -18.97 -8.31 -10.80
N ALA A 134 -19.62 -9.33 -10.25
CA ALA A 134 -20.56 -9.16 -9.15
C ALA A 134 -19.86 -8.66 -7.89
N ASP A 135 -18.69 -9.22 -7.57
CA ASP A 135 -17.86 -8.77 -6.46
C ASP A 135 -17.40 -7.32 -6.65
N ALA A 136 -16.93 -6.96 -7.85
CA ALA A 136 -16.52 -5.61 -8.17
C ALA A 136 -17.66 -4.59 -8.00
N LYS A 137 -18.89 -4.95 -8.39
CA LYS A 137 -20.10 -4.13 -8.21
C LYS A 137 -20.40 -3.90 -6.72
N ALA A 138 -20.39 -4.98 -5.93
CA ALA A 138 -20.64 -4.89 -4.50
C ALA A 138 -19.60 -4.04 -3.77
N VAL A 139 -18.31 -4.20 -4.13
CA VAL A 139 -17.22 -3.40 -3.57
C VAL A 139 -17.35 -1.93 -3.97
N ALA A 140 -17.66 -1.62 -5.22
CA ALA A 140 -17.82 -0.25 -5.71
C ALA A 140 -18.99 0.45 -5.01
N GLU A 141 -20.15 -0.19 -4.93
CA GLU A 141 -21.32 0.36 -4.26
C GLU A 141 -21.04 0.64 -2.77
N ARG A 142 -20.43 -0.32 -2.08
CA ARG A 142 -20.03 -0.17 -0.68
C ARG A 142 -19.06 1.01 -0.50
N ARG A 143 -18.06 1.17 -1.36
CA ARG A 143 -17.08 2.27 -1.27
C ARG A 143 -17.72 3.62 -1.48
N VAL A 144 -18.59 3.77 -2.47
CA VAL A 144 -19.31 5.03 -2.70
C VAL A 144 -20.20 5.36 -1.51
N ARG A 145 -20.96 4.38 -1.00
CA ARG A 145 -21.82 4.56 0.17
C ARG A 145 -21.02 5.01 1.40
N LEU A 146 -19.93 4.32 1.72
CA LEU A 146 -19.06 4.71 2.84
C LEU A 146 -18.45 6.09 2.65
N GLY A 147 -17.96 6.42 1.46
CA GLY A 147 -17.39 7.74 1.17
C GLY A 147 -18.39 8.87 1.39
N LEU A 148 -19.63 8.68 0.96
CA LEU A 148 -20.73 9.65 1.20
C LEU A 148 -21.08 9.77 2.68
N LEU A 149 -21.18 8.65 3.40
CA LEU A 149 -21.42 8.64 4.84
C LEU A 149 -20.31 9.35 5.62
N LEU A 150 -19.07 9.01 5.35
CA LEU A 150 -17.90 9.63 6.00
C LEU A 150 -17.84 11.13 5.72
N THR A 151 -18.10 11.53 4.47
CA THR A 151 -18.15 12.95 4.10
C THR A 151 -19.23 13.70 4.90
N GLU A 152 -20.41 13.12 5.05
CA GLU A 152 -21.49 13.75 5.82
C GLU A 152 -21.18 13.75 7.33
N ILE A 153 -20.63 12.68 7.87
CA ILE A 153 -20.16 12.62 9.25
C ILE A 153 -19.12 13.71 9.53
N GLY A 154 -18.14 13.86 8.65
CA GLY A 154 -17.13 14.90 8.76
C GLY A 154 -17.71 16.29 8.71
N ARG A 155 -18.64 16.55 7.77
CA ARG A 155 -19.33 17.83 7.63
C ARG A 155 -20.13 18.20 8.88
N VAL A 156 -20.90 17.26 9.42
CA VAL A 156 -21.76 17.49 10.60
C VAL A 156 -20.93 17.72 11.87
N ASN A 157 -19.79 17.04 11.98
CA ASN A 157 -18.92 17.12 13.15
C ASN A 157 -17.78 18.14 12.99
N ASN A 158 -17.72 18.88 11.89
CA ASN A 158 -16.64 19.83 11.55
C ASN A 158 -15.24 19.17 11.63
N ILE A 159 -15.13 17.95 11.11
CA ILE A 159 -13.85 17.24 11.00
C ILE A 159 -13.18 17.70 9.71
N GLU A 160 -12.03 18.32 9.83
CA GLU A 160 -11.24 18.79 8.70
C GLU A 160 -9.81 18.26 8.82
N VAL A 161 -9.25 17.82 7.70
CA VAL A 161 -7.83 17.47 7.63
C VAL A 161 -7.03 18.77 7.63
N THR A 162 -6.23 18.98 8.67
CA THR A 162 -5.41 20.20 8.78
C THR A 162 -4.14 20.12 7.93
N GLU A 163 -3.52 21.28 7.66
CA GLU A 163 -2.21 21.31 7.00
C GLU A 163 -1.14 20.57 7.82
N ASP A 164 -1.26 20.56 9.13
CA ASP A 164 -0.31 19.87 10.01
C ASP A 164 -0.48 18.35 9.90
N ASP A 165 -1.71 17.84 9.84
CA ASP A 165 -1.98 16.41 9.63
C ASP A 165 -1.42 15.94 8.29
N THR A 166 -1.66 16.71 7.24
CA THR A 166 -1.15 16.42 5.91
C THR A 166 0.38 16.45 5.88
N ARG A 167 1.00 17.44 6.53
CA ARG A 167 2.46 17.54 6.65
C ARG A 167 3.05 16.35 7.38
N GLN A 168 2.43 15.94 8.49
CA GLN A 168 2.87 14.77 9.25
C GLN A 168 2.78 13.50 8.41
N ALA A 169 1.70 13.29 7.68
CA ALA A 169 1.53 12.13 6.80
C ALA A 169 2.59 12.09 5.69
N VAL A 170 2.92 13.23 5.09
CA VAL A 170 4.01 13.34 4.11
C VAL A 170 5.36 12.96 4.72
N PHE A 171 5.65 13.40 5.95
CA PHE A 171 6.86 13.01 6.65
C PHE A 171 6.91 11.52 6.99
N GLU A 172 5.79 10.93 7.38
CA GLU A 172 5.70 9.49 7.65
C GLU A 172 5.90 8.68 6.37
N GLU A 173 5.33 9.13 5.26
CA GLU A 173 5.55 8.49 3.97
C GLU A 173 7.02 8.62 3.53
N ALA A 174 7.64 9.79 3.67
CA ALA A 174 9.04 9.99 3.33
C ALA A 174 9.99 9.06 4.12
N ARG A 175 9.69 8.77 5.39
CA ARG A 175 10.47 7.83 6.22
C ARG A 175 10.47 6.39 5.71
N ARG A 176 9.53 6.01 4.86
CA ARG A 176 9.49 4.68 4.23
C ARG A 176 10.56 4.50 3.15
N TYR A 177 11.16 5.61 2.69
CA TYR A 177 12.17 5.62 1.63
C TYR A 177 13.52 6.18 2.12
N PRO A 178 14.29 5.42 2.95
CA PRO A 178 15.54 5.89 3.51
C PRO A 178 16.54 6.31 2.43
N GLY A 179 17.07 7.53 2.54
CA GLY A 179 18.00 8.13 1.58
C GLY A 179 17.33 8.83 0.39
N GLN A 180 16.00 8.81 0.29
CA GLN A 180 15.23 9.51 -0.74
C GLN A 180 14.15 10.42 -0.13
N GLU A 181 14.21 10.67 1.17
CA GLU A 181 13.19 11.41 1.91
C GLU A 181 12.92 12.79 1.28
N GLN A 182 13.97 13.48 0.85
CA GLN A 182 13.83 14.79 0.25
C GLN A 182 13.13 14.74 -1.12
N GLN A 183 13.38 13.70 -1.91
CA GLN A 183 12.71 13.53 -3.20
C GLN A 183 11.21 13.27 -3.02
N VAL A 184 10.84 12.47 -2.01
CA VAL A 184 9.44 12.22 -1.65
C VAL A 184 8.75 13.50 -1.21
N LEU A 185 9.38 14.30 -0.33
CA LEU A 185 8.85 15.59 0.09
C LEU A 185 8.64 16.54 -1.09
N GLU A 186 9.62 16.65 -2.01
CA GLU A 186 9.49 17.47 -3.21
C GLU A 186 8.40 16.98 -4.16
N TYR A 187 8.22 15.68 -4.28
CA TYR A 187 7.15 15.10 -5.10
C TYR A 187 5.78 15.53 -4.61
N PHE A 188 5.52 15.41 -3.31
CA PHE A 188 4.25 15.84 -2.71
C PHE A 188 4.04 17.37 -2.81
N GLN A 189 5.09 18.17 -2.64
CA GLN A 189 5.00 19.62 -2.79
C GLN A 189 4.63 20.06 -4.22
N LYS A 190 5.05 19.32 -5.23
CA LYS A 190 4.81 19.63 -6.65
C LYS A 190 3.55 18.99 -7.22
N ASN A 191 2.97 18.03 -6.51
CA ASN A 191 1.85 17.23 -7.00
C ASN A 191 0.64 17.33 -6.06
N GLU A 192 -0.25 18.27 -6.37
CA GLU A 192 -1.47 18.52 -5.61
C GLU A 192 -2.40 17.28 -5.58
N GLN A 193 -2.43 16.52 -6.67
CA GLN A 193 -3.23 15.30 -6.76
C GLN A 193 -2.72 14.21 -5.81
N ALA A 194 -1.41 14.06 -5.67
CA ALA A 194 -0.81 13.15 -4.69
C ALA A 194 -1.12 13.59 -3.25
N MET A 195 -1.10 14.91 -2.97
CA MET A 195 -1.52 15.45 -1.67
C MET A 195 -2.98 15.14 -1.36
N GLN A 196 -3.88 15.29 -2.32
CA GLN A 196 -5.30 14.95 -2.15
C GLN A 196 -5.51 13.45 -1.90
N GLN A 197 -4.77 12.60 -2.57
CA GLN A 197 -4.80 11.14 -2.32
C GLN A 197 -4.33 10.77 -0.92
N LEU A 198 -3.38 11.53 -0.36
CA LEU A 198 -2.90 11.32 1.00
C LEU A 198 -3.92 11.79 2.06
N ALA A 199 -4.71 12.83 1.74
CA ALA A 199 -5.71 13.40 2.66
C ALA A 199 -6.88 12.42 2.94
N GLY A 200 -7.26 11.59 1.99
CA GLY A 200 -8.35 10.63 2.15
C GLY A 200 -8.17 9.69 3.35
N PRO A 201 -7.09 8.92 3.42
CA PRO A 201 -6.79 8.06 4.57
C PRO A 201 -6.70 8.79 5.91
N ILE A 202 -6.20 10.04 5.92
CA ILE A 202 -6.12 10.86 7.14
C ILE A 202 -7.53 11.22 7.64
N PHE A 203 -8.41 11.58 6.72
CA PHE A 203 -9.80 11.92 7.06
C PHE A 203 -10.58 10.74 7.63
N GLU A 204 -10.22 9.52 7.24
CA GLU A 204 -10.84 8.28 7.73
C GLU A 204 -10.31 7.81 9.10
N ASP A 205 -9.17 8.30 9.58
CA ASP A 205 -8.53 7.91 10.86
C ASP A 205 -8.98 8.80 12.02
#